data_68d2abf009efe3fa512e3f9a074b6816
#
_entry.id   68d2abf009efe3fa512e3f9a074b6816
#
_cell.length_a   1.000
_cell.length_b   1.000
_cell.length_c   1.000
_cell.angle_alpha   90.00
_cell.angle_beta   90.00
_cell.angle_gamma   90.00
#
_symmetry.space_group_name_H-M   'P 1'
#
loop_
_entity.id
_entity.type
_entity.pdbx_description
1 polymer ?
#
loop_
_entity_poly.entity_id
_entity_poly.type
_entity_poly.pdbx_seq_one_letter_code
_entity_poly.pdbx_strand_id
1 'polypeptide(L)'
;QVSANGLPKGMINRIDYSTSGDHRKDWGEWANIVGDELSKDVLFGISIEINQTPLMLSDQFDIIINSEALSAMSGNYKLVVCLTENNITNWQKDGDIDDESYVHKHVLRSFLTPTFGEDLAAEEINNGDNFSNGYSPVISTLENNNINHSQNTLTLGNGNAGDWDLNNMFVLAYIYDESNNEILQVEEKSLLNK
;
A
#
# COMPACT_ATOMS: atom_id res chain seq x y z
N GLN A 1 21.51 -22.53 4.89
CA GLN A 1 20.36 -23.37 5.28
C GLN A 1 19.31 -22.49 5.93
N VAL A 2 18.28 -22.09 5.17
CA VAL A 2 17.12 -21.40 5.75
C VAL A 2 16.31 -22.47 6.46
N SER A 3 16.08 -22.31 7.75
CA SER A 3 15.24 -23.25 8.51
C SER A 3 13.80 -23.16 7.99
N ALA A 4 13.05 -24.26 8.03
CA ALA A 4 11.64 -24.31 7.58
C ALA A 4 10.70 -23.30 8.29
N ASN A 5 11.19 -22.62 9.31
CA ASN A 5 10.52 -21.53 10.05
C ASN A 5 11.29 -20.20 10.01
N GLY A 6 12.27 -20.06 9.08
CA GLY A 6 13.14 -18.88 9.01
C GLY A 6 12.52 -17.68 8.30
N LEU A 7 13.09 -16.52 8.53
CA LEU A 7 12.88 -15.30 7.76
C LEU A 7 13.92 -15.24 6.62
N PRO A 8 13.67 -14.55 5.51
CA PRO A 8 12.49 -13.74 5.24
C PRO A 8 11.30 -14.54 4.69
N LYS A 9 10.10 -14.16 5.07
CA LYS A 9 8.84 -14.65 4.49
C LYS A 9 8.02 -13.47 3.98
N GLY A 10 7.30 -13.68 2.87
CA GLY A 10 6.45 -12.67 2.26
C GLY A 10 5.15 -13.24 1.75
N MET A 11 4.22 -12.36 1.41
CA MET A 11 2.97 -12.70 0.76
C MET A 11 2.97 -12.09 -0.64
N ILE A 12 2.47 -12.83 -1.64
CA ILE A 12 2.24 -12.34 -2.99
C ILE A 12 0.73 -12.24 -3.18
N ASN A 13 0.22 -11.04 -3.48
CA ASN A 13 -1.19 -10.72 -3.68
C ASN A 13 -2.12 -11.21 -2.56
N ARG A 14 -1.61 -11.54 -1.36
CA ARG A 14 -2.32 -12.14 -0.23
C ARG A 14 -3.00 -13.49 -0.54
N ILE A 15 -2.55 -14.21 -1.55
CA ILE A 15 -3.10 -15.51 -1.95
C ILE A 15 -2.51 -16.62 -1.09
N ASP A 16 -3.36 -17.58 -0.66
CA ASP A 16 -2.91 -18.84 -0.07
C ASP A 16 -2.62 -19.89 -1.16
N TYR A 17 -1.41 -19.89 -1.67
CA TYR A 17 -0.97 -20.85 -2.72
C TYR A 17 -0.85 -22.29 -2.22
N SER A 18 -0.97 -22.53 -0.90
CA SER A 18 -0.85 -23.86 -0.32
C SER A 18 -2.18 -24.43 0.18
N THR A 19 -3.25 -23.63 0.17
CA THR A 19 -4.57 -23.99 0.72
C THR A 19 -4.54 -24.40 2.20
N SER A 20 -3.49 -23.99 2.90
CA SER A 20 -3.27 -24.32 4.33
C SER A 20 -3.72 -23.23 5.30
N GLY A 21 -4.17 -22.08 4.78
CA GLY A 21 -4.44 -20.85 5.55
C GLY A 21 -3.18 -20.06 5.88
N ASP A 22 -1.98 -20.50 5.43
CA ASP A 22 -0.74 -19.75 5.55
C ASP A 22 -0.37 -19.08 4.23
N HIS A 23 -0.66 -17.78 4.11
CA HIS A 23 -0.38 -16.98 2.92
C HIS A 23 1.12 -16.64 2.74
N ARG A 24 1.94 -16.94 3.75
CA ARG A 24 3.38 -16.63 3.72
C ARG A 24 4.15 -17.65 2.91
N LYS A 25 5.08 -17.17 2.09
CA LYS A 25 5.97 -17.99 1.27
C LYS A 25 7.43 -17.71 1.58
N ASP A 26 8.25 -18.72 1.44
CA ASP A 26 9.68 -18.59 1.55
C ASP A 26 10.26 -17.83 0.35
N TRP A 27 11.30 -17.06 0.56
CA TRP A 27 11.90 -16.19 -0.47
C TRP A 27 12.29 -16.95 -1.76
N GLY A 28 12.66 -18.23 -1.64
CA GLY A 28 13.01 -19.07 -2.80
C GLY A 28 11.85 -19.39 -3.74
N GLU A 29 10.60 -19.22 -3.29
CA GLU A 29 9.40 -19.46 -4.08
C GLU A 29 8.89 -18.19 -4.80
N TRP A 30 9.28 -17.00 -4.35
CA TRP A 30 8.70 -15.73 -4.79
C TRP A 30 8.81 -15.50 -6.28
N ALA A 31 9.97 -15.77 -6.89
CA ALA A 31 10.19 -15.50 -8.31
C ALA A 31 9.23 -16.31 -9.21
N ASN A 32 8.99 -17.57 -8.87
CA ASN A 32 8.07 -18.42 -9.63
C ASN A 32 6.62 -17.95 -9.45
N ILE A 33 6.20 -17.69 -8.20
CA ILE A 33 4.85 -17.24 -7.89
C ILE A 33 4.56 -15.89 -8.55
N VAL A 34 5.50 -14.93 -8.49
CA VAL A 34 5.34 -13.63 -9.19
C VAL A 34 5.26 -13.84 -10.70
N GLY A 35 6.04 -14.77 -11.28
CA GLY A 35 5.96 -15.10 -12.70
C GLY A 35 4.58 -15.66 -13.10
N ASP A 36 4.01 -16.52 -12.27
CA ASP A 36 2.66 -17.05 -12.48
C ASP A 36 1.59 -15.95 -12.37
N GLU A 37 1.69 -15.07 -11.36
CA GLU A 37 0.77 -13.94 -11.20
C GLU A 37 0.82 -12.97 -12.38
N LEU A 38 2.01 -12.63 -12.88
CA LEU A 38 2.19 -11.76 -14.04
C LEU A 38 1.63 -12.35 -15.36
N SER A 39 1.32 -13.64 -15.39
CA SER A 39 0.71 -14.30 -16.54
C SER A 39 -0.82 -14.27 -16.54
N LYS A 40 -1.44 -13.85 -15.44
CA LYS A 40 -2.89 -13.75 -15.30
C LYS A 40 -3.43 -12.51 -16.02
N ASP A 41 -4.69 -12.59 -16.42
CA ASP A 41 -5.41 -11.45 -16.97
C ASP A 41 -5.59 -10.36 -15.88
N VAL A 42 -5.40 -9.11 -16.28
CA VAL A 42 -5.62 -7.95 -15.42
C VAL A 42 -7.12 -7.66 -15.34
N LEU A 43 -7.67 -7.62 -14.13
CA LEU A 43 -9.11 -7.41 -13.90
C LEU A 43 -9.49 -5.94 -13.75
N PHE A 44 -8.58 -5.11 -13.23
CA PHE A 44 -8.78 -3.67 -13.05
C PHE A 44 -7.60 -2.88 -13.61
N GLY A 45 -7.88 -1.73 -14.22
CA GLY A 45 -6.92 -0.65 -14.41
C GLY A 45 -7.02 0.33 -13.26
N ILE A 46 -5.88 0.88 -12.79
CA ILE A 46 -5.84 1.98 -11.80
C ILE A 46 -4.97 3.09 -12.36
N SER A 47 -5.42 4.33 -12.22
CA SER A 47 -4.58 5.51 -12.44
C SER A 47 -4.73 6.49 -11.29
N ILE A 48 -3.62 7.17 -10.95
CA ILE A 48 -3.53 8.13 -9.85
C ILE A 48 -3.24 9.52 -10.44
N GLU A 49 -4.11 10.47 -10.18
CA GLU A 49 -3.87 11.88 -10.48
C GLU A 49 -3.58 12.62 -9.18
N ILE A 50 -2.53 13.45 -9.17
CA ILE A 50 -2.12 14.21 -8.00
C ILE A 50 -1.91 15.66 -8.41
N ASN A 51 -2.65 16.57 -7.74
CA ASN A 51 -2.51 18.00 -7.91
C ASN A 51 -2.19 18.62 -6.55
N GLN A 52 -1.11 19.40 -6.49
CA GLN A 52 -0.82 20.20 -5.30
C GLN A 52 -1.71 21.43 -5.34
N THR A 53 -2.42 21.71 -4.26
CA THR A 53 -3.30 22.87 -4.17
C THR A 53 -2.47 24.16 -4.16
N PRO A 54 -2.64 25.09 -5.13
CA PRO A 54 -1.75 26.24 -5.29
C PRO A 54 -1.86 27.31 -4.19
N LEU A 55 -2.86 27.24 -3.33
CA LEU A 55 -3.19 28.31 -2.39
C LEU A 55 -2.75 27.97 -0.95
N MET A 56 -1.70 28.62 -0.48
CA MET A 56 -1.29 28.85 0.91
C MET A 56 -0.81 27.66 1.75
N LEU A 57 -1.13 26.43 1.42
CA LEU A 57 -0.63 25.25 2.14
C LEU A 57 0.16 24.41 1.16
N SER A 58 1.47 24.48 1.24
CA SER A 58 2.38 23.74 0.34
C SER A 58 2.30 22.21 0.50
N ASP A 59 1.55 21.72 1.48
CA ASP A 59 1.43 20.32 1.88
C ASP A 59 0.00 19.74 1.73
N GLN A 60 -0.92 20.47 1.08
CA GLN A 60 -2.23 19.95 0.70
C GLN A 60 -2.22 19.46 -0.74
N PHE A 61 -2.78 18.27 -0.95
CA PHE A 61 -2.87 17.62 -2.26
C PHE A 61 -4.31 17.22 -2.55
N ASP A 62 -4.71 17.31 -3.82
CA ASP A 62 -5.93 16.71 -4.35
C ASP A 62 -5.52 15.46 -5.13
N ILE A 63 -5.94 14.29 -4.63
CA ILE A 63 -5.60 12.98 -5.17
C ILE A 63 -6.87 12.36 -5.71
N ILE A 64 -6.85 11.96 -6.98
CA ILE A 64 -7.96 11.28 -7.63
C ILE A 64 -7.48 9.90 -8.06
N ILE A 65 -8.19 8.87 -7.61
CA ILE A 65 -7.98 7.48 -8.03
C ILE A 65 -9.08 7.15 -9.02
N ASN A 66 -8.68 6.87 -10.26
CA ASN A 66 -9.59 6.38 -11.29
C ASN A 66 -9.31 4.88 -11.49
N SER A 67 -10.36 4.07 -11.48
CA SER A 67 -10.29 2.63 -11.73
C SER A 67 -11.26 2.25 -12.82
N GLU A 68 -10.85 1.32 -13.68
CA GLU A 68 -11.65 0.76 -14.77
C GLU A 68 -11.71 -0.75 -14.63
N ALA A 69 -12.90 -1.33 -14.72
CA ALA A 69 -13.08 -2.76 -14.81
C ALA A 69 -12.76 -3.25 -16.22
N LEU A 70 -11.80 -4.17 -16.36
CA LEU A 70 -11.33 -4.71 -17.64
C LEU A 70 -12.04 -6.01 -18.04
N SER A 71 -12.91 -6.52 -17.18
CA SER A 71 -13.79 -7.65 -17.48
C SER A 71 -15.07 -7.55 -16.66
N ALA A 72 -16.10 -8.31 -17.08
CA ALA A 72 -17.31 -8.45 -16.26
C ALA A 72 -17.02 -9.39 -15.08
N MET A 73 -17.41 -8.99 -13.87
CA MET A 73 -17.19 -9.74 -12.65
C MET A 73 -18.28 -9.48 -11.62
N SER A 74 -18.40 -10.37 -10.65
CA SER A 74 -19.32 -10.18 -9.53
C SER A 74 -18.59 -10.43 -8.21
N GLY A 75 -18.87 -9.61 -7.22
CA GLY A 75 -18.24 -9.69 -5.90
C GLY A 75 -18.20 -8.34 -5.19
N ASN A 76 -17.64 -8.34 -3.99
CA ASN A 76 -17.42 -7.11 -3.23
C ASN A 76 -15.94 -6.73 -3.32
N TYR A 77 -15.67 -5.61 -3.98
CA TYR A 77 -14.32 -5.10 -4.18
C TYR A 77 -14.11 -3.86 -3.34
N LYS A 78 -12.94 -3.79 -2.72
CA LYS A 78 -12.54 -2.67 -1.87
C LYS A 78 -11.37 -1.92 -2.51
N LEU A 79 -11.43 -0.60 -2.43
CA LEU A 79 -10.30 0.29 -2.73
C LEU A 79 -9.61 0.69 -1.44
N VAL A 80 -8.31 0.50 -1.38
CA VAL A 80 -7.45 1.04 -0.31
C VAL A 80 -6.49 2.04 -0.91
N VAL A 81 -6.40 3.21 -0.28
CA VAL A 81 -5.44 4.26 -0.66
C VAL A 81 -4.64 4.65 0.56
N CYS A 82 -3.32 4.67 0.43
CA CYS A 82 -2.42 5.04 1.52
C CYS A 82 -1.22 5.86 1.02
N LEU A 83 -0.54 6.47 1.97
CA LEU A 83 0.73 7.17 1.76
C LEU A 83 1.86 6.27 2.28
N THR A 84 2.87 6.10 1.45
CA THR A 84 4.12 5.40 1.81
C THR A 84 5.31 6.36 1.66
N GLU A 85 6.41 6.05 2.33
CA GLU A 85 7.65 6.81 2.23
C GLU A 85 8.84 5.90 2.06
N ASN A 86 9.75 6.30 1.19
CA ASN A 86 11.03 5.64 0.92
C ASN A 86 12.18 6.38 1.62
N ASN A 87 13.34 5.74 1.63
CA ASN A 87 14.60 6.31 2.11
C ASN A 87 14.62 6.66 3.60
N ILE A 88 13.88 5.94 4.42
CA ILE A 88 13.89 6.12 5.88
C ILE A 88 15.04 5.29 6.45
N THR A 89 16.07 5.97 6.97
CA THR A 89 17.18 5.32 7.65
C THR A 89 16.80 4.99 9.08
N ASN A 90 16.81 3.70 9.43
CA ASN A 90 16.55 3.24 10.79
C ASN A 90 17.12 1.83 10.99
N TRP A 91 17.11 1.38 12.23
CA TRP A 91 17.52 0.05 12.63
C TRP A 91 16.80 -1.06 11.87
N GLN A 92 17.57 -2.05 11.44
CA GLN A 92 17.09 -3.32 10.88
C GLN A 92 17.90 -4.45 11.48
N LYS A 93 17.20 -5.47 12.00
CA LYS A 93 17.84 -6.71 12.43
C LYS A 93 17.89 -7.70 11.28
N ASP A 94 19.10 -8.15 10.93
CA ASP A 94 19.33 -9.22 9.95
C ASP A 94 20.14 -10.35 10.61
N GLY A 95 19.44 -11.37 11.07
CA GLY A 95 20.03 -12.46 11.82
C GLY A 95 20.65 -11.97 13.14
N ASP A 96 21.97 -12.07 13.25
CA ASP A 96 22.75 -11.62 14.41
C ASP A 96 23.36 -10.22 14.22
N ILE A 97 23.10 -9.58 13.08
CA ILE A 97 23.60 -8.24 12.75
C ILE A 97 22.51 -7.22 12.98
N ASP A 98 22.82 -6.18 13.75
CA ASP A 98 21.99 -4.99 13.89
C ASP A 98 22.56 -3.90 12.99
N ASP A 99 21.82 -3.56 11.90
CA ASP A 99 22.18 -2.50 10.98
C ASP A 99 21.45 -1.22 11.38
N GLU A 100 22.19 -0.24 11.92
CA GLU A 100 21.67 1.07 12.33
C GLU A 100 21.36 1.99 11.14
N SER A 101 21.91 1.66 9.98
CA SER A 101 21.91 2.50 8.77
C SER A 101 21.04 1.91 7.67
N TYR A 102 20.21 0.92 7.96
CA TYR A 102 19.34 0.31 6.96
C TYR A 102 18.36 1.31 6.38
N VAL A 103 18.25 1.33 5.05
CA VAL A 103 17.35 2.23 4.32
C VAL A 103 16.05 1.51 4.01
N HIS A 104 15.01 1.81 4.79
CA HIS A 104 13.68 1.26 4.59
C HIS A 104 12.99 1.90 3.39
N LYS A 105 12.17 1.10 2.69
CA LYS A 105 11.34 1.51 1.55
C LYS A 105 9.88 1.12 1.79
N HIS A 106 8.97 1.84 1.15
CA HIS A 106 7.52 1.63 1.22
C HIS A 106 6.98 1.56 2.66
N VAL A 107 7.53 2.39 3.54
CA VAL A 107 7.05 2.49 4.92
C VAL A 107 5.68 3.16 4.92
N LEU A 108 4.67 2.48 5.44
CA LEU A 108 3.32 3.03 5.56
C LEU A 108 3.33 4.23 6.52
N ARG A 109 2.83 5.37 6.04
CA ARG A 109 2.70 6.60 6.83
C ARG A 109 1.26 6.85 7.25
N SER A 110 0.31 6.75 6.34
CA SER A 110 -1.11 6.96 6.65
C SER A 110 -2.01 6.25 5.64
N PHE A 111 -3.19 5.86 6.06
CA PHE A 111 -4.28 5.54 5.14
C PHE A 111 -5.08 6.80 4.81
N LEU A 112 -5.53 6.93 3.57
CA LEU A 112 -6.50 7.95 3.13
C LEU A 112 -7.92 7.38 3.12
N THR A 113 -8.07 6.07 3.00
CA THR A 113 -9.30 5.31 3.22
C THR A 113 -9.36 4.77 4.66
N PRO A 114 -10.48 4.22 5.12
CA PRO A 114 -10.48 3.30 6.27
C PRO A 114 -9.45 2.17 6.07
N THR A 115 -8.94 1.59 7.17
CA THR A 115 -7.86 0.58 7.15
C THR A 115 -8.17 -0.62 6.24
N PHE A 116 -9.44 -1.02 6.16
CA PHE A 116 -9.90 -2.10 5.29
C PHE A 116 -10.49 -1.60 3.97
N GLY A 117 -10.19 -0.36 3.59
CA GLY A 117 -10.68 0.23 2.36
C GLY A 117 -12.13 0.71 2.42
N GLU A 118 -12.59 1.20 1.30
CA GLU A 118 -13.97 1.59 1.03
C GLU A 118 -14.55 0.77 -0.11
N ASP A 119 -15.87 0.69 -0.19
CA ASP A 119 -16.54 -0.05 -1.26
C ASP A 119 -16.25 0.61 -2.60
N LEU A 120 -15.67 -0.15 -3.54
CA LEU A 120 -15.42 0.34 -4.89
C LEU A 120 -16.66 0.25 -5.74
N ALA A 121 -17.35 -0.90 -5.67
CA ALA A 121 -18.58 -1.16 -6.43
C ALA A 121 -19.40 -2.25 -5.75
N ALA A 122 -20.70 -2.29 -6.03
CA ALA A 122 -21.63 -3.29 -5.53
C ALA A 122 -21.86 -4.40 -6.57
N GLU A 123 -21.84 -5.63 -6.09
CA GLU A 123 -22.32 -6.91 -6.60
C GLU A 123 -22.03 -7.27 -8.07
N GLU A 124 -22.40 -6.46 -9.07
CA GLU A 124 -22.13 -6.72 -10.49
C GLU A 124 -21.37 -5.58 -11.14
N ILE A 125 -20.26 -5.89 -11.74
CA ILE A 125 -19.39 -4.96 -12.46
C ILE A 125 -19.31 -5.43 -13.92
N ASN A 126 -19.51 -4.50 -14.85
CA ASN A 126 -19.37 -4.78 -16.28
C ASN A 126 -18.01 -4.34 -16.79
N ASN A 127 -17.56 -4.97 -17.85
CA ASN A 127 -16.37 -4.51 -18.57
C ASN A 127 -16.57 -3.06 -19.04
N GLY A 128 -15.61 -2.18 -18.68
CA GLY A 128 -15.63 -0.76 -18.99
C GLY A 128 -16.33 0.12 -17.95
N ASP A 129 -16.83 -0.46 -16.84
CA ASP A 129 -17.31 0.33 -15.71
C ASP A 129 -16.15 1.12 -15.07
N ASN A 130 -16.42 2.40 -14.80
CA ASN A 130 -15.42 3.35 -14.28
C ASN A 130 -15.83 3.86 -12.90
N PHE A 131 -14.85 3.95 -12.02
CA PHE A 131 -14.99 4.45 -10.65
C PHE A 131 -13.98 5.57 -10.41
N SER A 132 -14.37 6.60 -9.67
CA SER A 132 -13.49 7.73 -9.35
C SER A 132 -13.68 8.14 -7.91
N ASN A 133 -12.58 8.10 -7.14
CA ASN A 133 -12.55 8.41 -5.71
C ASN A 133 -11.55 9.54 -5.46
N GLY A 134 -11.98 10.57 -4.71
CA GLY A 134 -11.16 11.76 -4.45
C GLY A 134 -10.77 11.91 -2.98
N TYR A 135 -9.53 12.34 -2.73
CA TYR A 135 -8.97 12.56 -1.39
C TYR A 135 -8.22 13.89 -1.37
N SER A 136 -8.35 14.64 -0.27
CA SER A 136 -7.68 15.95 -0.12
C SER A 136 -6.89 16.00 1.19
N PRO A 137 -5.81 15.17 1.35
CA PRO A 137 -5.01 15.16 2.55
C PRO A 137 -4.21 16.46 2.73
N VAL A 138 -4.08 16.90 4.00
CA VAL A 138 -3.09 17.86 4.45
C VAL A 138 -2.00 17.06 5.17
N ILE A 139 -0.81 16.98 4.58
CA ILE A 139 0.24 16.06 5.04
C ILE A 139 0.68 16.36 6.47
N SER A 140 0.88 17.63 6.82
CA SER A 140 1.25 18.02 8.18
C SER A 140 0.21 17.60 9.24
N THR A 141 -1.06 17.55 8.87
CA THR A 141 -2.11 17.05 9.77
C THR A 141 -1.97 15.56 10.00
N LEU A 142 -1.72 14.77 8.95
CA LEU A 142 -1.52 13.32 9.06
C LEU A 142 -0.25 12.99 9.82
N GLU A 143 0.84 13.71 9.57
CA GLU A 143 2.10 13.58 10.29
C GLU A 143 1.93 13.86 11.79
N ASN A 144 1.28 14.96 12.14
CA ASN A 144 0.99 15.29 13.55
C ASN A 144 0.14 14.22 14.23
N ASN A 145 -0.84 13.62 13.54
CA ASN A 145 -1.62 12.51 14.06
C ASN A 145 -0.73 11.29 14.35
N ASN A 146 0.22 10.99 13.46
CA ASN A 146 1.15 9.88 13.63
C ASN A 146 2.11 10.13 14.81
N ILE A 147 2.66 11.34 14.93
CA ILE A 147 3.49 11.76 16.07
C ILE A 147 2.72 11.62 17.39
N ASN A 148 1.51 12.14 17.45
CA ASN A 148 0.67 12.08 18.64
C ASN A 148 0.34 10.62 19.01
N HIS A 149 0.04 9.77 18.04
CA HIS A 149 -0.22 8.34 18.27
C HIS A 149 1.03 7.66 18.83
N SER A 150 2.19 7.88 18.22
CA SER A 150 3.48 7.34 18.68
C SER A 150 3.80 7.74 20.12
N GLN A 151 3.63 9.01 20.48
CA GLN A 151 3.93 9.54 21.81
C GLN A 151 2.97 9.05 22.90
N ASN A 152 1.68 8.88 22.56
CA ASN A 152 0.66 8.60 23.56
C ASN A 152 0.28 7.11 23.66
N THR A 153 0.57 6.30 22.64
CA THR A 153 0.10 4.91 22.55
C THR A 153 1.25 3.91 22.59
N LEU A 154 2.42 4.27 22.08
CA LEU A 154 3.57 3.39 21.99
C LEU A 154 4.58 3.73 23.08
N THR A 155 4.73 2.86 24.05
CA THR A 155 5.75 2.98 25.12
C THR A 155 7.19 2.89 24.58
N LEU A 156 7.37 2.45 23.34
CA LEU A 156 8.63 2.36 22.62
C LEU A 156 8.57 3.26 21.38
N GLY A 157 8.26 4.56 21.55
CA GLY A 157 8.28 5.53 20.47
C GLY A 157 9.62 5.45 19.72
N ASN A 158 9.57 5.03 18.46
CA ASN A 158 10.70 5.18 17.58
C ASN A 158 10.69 6.60 17.03
N GLY A 159 11.80 7.27 16.95
CA GLY A 159 11.90 8.66 16.54
C GLY A 159 11.43 9.01 15.11
N ASN A 160 10.80 8.07 14.38
CA ASN A 160 10.45 8.24 12.96
C ASN A 160 8.96 8.38 12.68
N ALA A 161 8.17 8.78 13.68
CA ALA A 161 6.74 9.07 13.49
C ALA A 161 6.49 10.35 12.67
N GLY A 162 7.40 11.33 12.75
CA GLY A 162 7.42 12.58 12.00
C GLY A 162 8.57 12.65 10.99
N ASP A 163 8.92 13.89 10.63
CA ASP A 163 9.98 14.22 9.66
C ASP A 163 9.74 13.62 8.27
N TRP A 164 8.48 13.67 7.80
CA TRP A 164 8.10 13.12 6.51
C TRP A 164 8.69 13.96 5.36
N ASP A 165 9.44 13.30 4.48
CA ASP A 165 9.99 13.94 3.28
C ASP A 165 9.06 13.73 2.08
N LEU A 166 8.35 14.79 1.69
CA LEU A 166 7.43 14.79 0.55
C LEU A 166 8.09 14.31 -0.77
N ASN A 167 9.42 14.52 -0.91
CA ASN A 167 10.14 14.06 -2.09
C ASN A 167 10.29 12.53 -2.15
N ASN A 168 10.15 11.86 -1.02
CA ASN A 168 10.25 10.42 -0.87
C ASN A 168 8.90 9.76 -0.62
N MET A 169 7.80 10.55 -0.65
CA MET A 169 6.45 10.03 -0.43
C MET A 169 5.78 9.61 -1.74
N PHE A 170 4.92 8.61 -1.61
CA PHE A 170 4.12 8.03 -2.69
C PHE A 170 2.68 7.84 -2.25
N VAL A 171 1.78 7.96 -3.21
CA VAL A 171 0.41 7.48 -3.10
C VAL A 171 0.39 6.07 -3.65
N LEU A 172 -0.10 5.13 -2.86
CA LEU A 172 -0.31 3.74 -3.27
C LEU A 172 -1.80 3.44 -3.18
N ALA A 173 -2.37 2.94 -4.29
CA ALA A 173 -3.77 2.53 -4.38
C ALA A 173 -3.84 1.07 -4.80
N TYR A 174 -4.67 0.27 -4.12
CA TYR A 174 -4.90 -1.10 -4.53
C TYR A 174 -6.36 -1.52 -4.37
N ILE A 175 -6.78 -2.43 -5.26
CA ILE A 175 -8.11 -3.05 -5.23
C ILE A 175 -7.95 -4.50 -4.79
N TYR A 176 -8.82 -4.95 -3.89
CA TYR A 176 -8.84 -6.34 -3.45
C TYR A 176 -10.26 -6.90 -3.40
N ASP A 177 -10.39 -8.22 -3.54
CA ASP A 177 -11.63 -8.97 -3.34
C ASP A 177 -11.84 -9.20 -1.83
N GLU A 178 -12.95 -8.67 -1.29
CA GLU A 178 -13.27 -8.81 0.14
C GLU A 178 -13.52 -10.27 0.57
N SER A 179 -13.92 -11.14 -0.36
CA SER A 179 -14.28 -12.52 -0.03
C SER A 179 -13.08 -13.39 0.35
N ASN A 180 -11.90 -13.09 -0.20
CA ASN A 180 -10.67 -13.86 -0.01
C ASN A 180 -9.44 -13.00 0.33
N ASN A 181 -9.59 -11.66 0.32
CA ASN A 181 -8.55 -10.66 0.53
C ASN A 181 -7.45 -10.63 -0.57
N GLU A 182 -7.65 -11.27 -1.72
CA GLU A 182 -6.72 -11.25 -2.83
C GLU A 182 -6.58 -9.83 -3.41
N ILE A 183 -5.33 -9.35 -3.54
CA ILE A 183 -5.04 -8.08 -4.23
C ILE A 183 -5.08 -8.34 -5.73
N LEU A 184 -5.97 -7.63 -6.42
CA LEU A 184 -6.22 -7.78 -7.86
C LEU A 184 -5.43 -6.80 -8.71
N GLN A 185 -5.18 -5.59 -8.18
CA GLN A 185 -4.41 -4.56 -8.86
C GLN A 185 -3.83 -3.57 -7.86
N VAL A 186 -2.67 -3.03 -8.19
CA VAL A 186 -1.99 -1.98 -7.40
C VAL A 186 -1.34 -0.96 -8.34
N GLU A 187 -1.39 0.30 -7.94
CA GLU A 187 -0.69 1.40 -8.61
C GLU A 187 0.00 2.28 -7.57
N GLU A 188 1.18 2.78 -7.90
CA GLU A 188 1.95 3.70 -7.07
C GLU A 188 2.38 4.92 -7.86
N LYS A 189 2.27 6.10 -7.25
CA LYS A 189 2.71 7.36 -7.86
C LYS A 189 3.41 8.25 -6.85
N SER A 190 4.54 8.86 -7.26
CA SER A 190 5.23 9.85 -6.42
C SER A 190 4.28 11.01 -6.09
N LEU A 191 4.27 11.42 -4.80
CA LEU A 191 3.41 12.52 -4.33
C LEU A 191 3.77 13.84 -4.99
N LEU A 192 5.07 14.09 -5.21
CA LEU A 192 5.56 15.23 -5.99
C LEU A 192 5.95 14.77 -7.39
N ASN A 193 5.42 15.45 -8.41
CA ASN A 193 5.84 15.24 -9.79
C ASN A 193 7.32 15.66 -9.93
N LYS A 194 8.18 14.71 -10.18
CA LYS A 194 9.60 14.94 -10.51
C LYS A 194 9.79 14.97 -12.01
#